data_ec27e9bdf2c88539cd1caa5af1c6e620
#
_entry.id   ec27e9bdf2c88539cd1caa5af1c6e620
#
_cell.length_a   1.000
_cell.length_b   1.000
_cell.length_c   1.000
_cell.angle_alpha   90.00
_cell.angle_beta   90.00
_cell.angle_gamma   90.00
#
_symmetry.space_group_name_H-M   'P 1'
#
loop_
_entity.id
_entity.type
_entity.pdbx_description
1 polymer ?
#
loop_
_entity_poly.entity_id
_entity_poly.type
_entity_poly.pdbx_seq_one_letter_code
_entity_poly.pdbx_strand_id
1 'polypeptide(L)'
;MKVSVFTDGGSRGNPGVAGSGAVVYGEGGETLAEIVYVVGSKSSNNVAEYHGLLRGLEAAAELGATEVAVSMDSKLVVEQMNGRWKIKHPDMQKLAVKARKLAGGFDRVTYTWVPRAKNKKADELSNKAMDAATKDGTPRIVEEASLHSGPPARATAKAPNDRAAAGHPGALVYGNGGATRTRFILLRHGQTAHSAEHRLSGTSNPELTELGRAQARRAAGALTALAQESQFGPIDAIVASPQARAQQTAEAAADALGFDAFATNDGFREINFGDFEGLTRDEARGKFPQEFGEWEASVSKAPPRGESLAALHRRVTRARLKLQEERAGQTILVVSHMMPIKSVIRQGLGAGAEVFKHTYLDLASVSVVDFYDDFGVVRCVNDVAHHR
;
A
#
# COMPACT_ATOMS: atom_id res chain seq x y z
N MET A 1 -17.06 -6.95 -6.82
CA MET A 1 -17.58 -8.00 -5.92
C MET A 1 -18.16 -7.33 -4.70
N LYS A 2 -19.34 -7.75 -4.26
CA LYS A 2 -19.96 -7.27 -3.02
C LYS A 2 -19.68 -8.24 -1.89
N VAL A 3 -19.35 -7.71 -0.69
CA VAL A 3 -19.10 -8.53 0.50
C VAL A 3 -19.82 -7.98 1.71
N SER A 4 -20.11 -8.85 2.67
CA SER A 4 -20.61 -8.50 3.99
C SER A 4 -19.49 -8.70 5.01
N VAL A 5 -19.19 -7.68 5.81
CA VAL A 5 -18.13 -7.71 6.81
C VAL A 5 -18.77 -7.59 8.19
N PHE A 6 -18.50 -8.54 9.08
CA PHE A 6 -18.90 -8.48 10.47
C PHE A 6 -17.66 -8.30 11.33
N THR A 7 -17.69 -7.34 12.26
CA THR A 7 -16.53 -7.03 13.09
C THR A 7 -16.95 -6.84 14.55
N ASP A 8 -16.02 -7.20 15.45
CA ASP A 8 -16.15 -7.01 16.88
C ASP A 8 -14.81 -6.65 17.51
N GLY A 9 -14.84 -6.02 18.67
CA GLY A 9 -13.67 -5.73 19.46
C GLY A 9 -13.98 -5.75 20.94
N GLY A 10 -13.09 -6.35 21.74
CA GLY A 10 -13.25 -6.51 23.18
C GLY A 10 -12.01 -6.15 23.96
N SER A 11 -12.20 -5.81 25.25
CA SER A 11 -11.13 -5.59 26.20
C SER A 11 -11.46 -6.23 27.55
N ARG A 12 -10.53 -7.04 28.07
CA ARG A 12 -10.62 -7.61 29.43
C ARG A 12 -10.03 -6.61 30.43
N GLY A 13 -10.91 -5.83 31.05
CA GLY A 13 -10.55 -4.57 31.72
C GLY A 13 -10.65 -3.40 30.73
N ASN A 14 -11.01 -2.20 31.16
CA ASN A 14 -11.19 -1.06 30.26
C ASN A 14 -10.49 0.20 30.81
N PRO A 15 -9.20 0.44 30.47
CA PRO A 15 -8.37 -0.29 29.51
C PRO A 15 -7.80 -1.63 30.04
N GLY A 16 -7.54 -2.58 29.11
CA GLY A 16 -7.00 -3.90 29.44
C GLY A 16 -6.51 -4.66 28.20
N VAL A 17 -6.31 -5.97 28.36
CA VAL A 17 -5.98 -6.87 27.25
C VAL A 17 -7.10 -6.83 26.21
N ALA A 18 -6.77 -6.39 25.00
CA ALA A 18 -7.75 -6.13 23.97
C ALA A 18 -7.47 -6.92 22.69
N GLY A 19 -8.53 -7.42 22.08
CA GLY A 19 -8.52 -8.14 20.83
C GLY A 19 -9.66 -7.73 19.92
N SER A 20 -9.53 -7.98 18.64
CA SER A 20 -10.59 -7.76 17.67
C SER A 20 -10.72 -8.95 16.72
N GLY A 21 -11.92 -9.16 16.21
CA GLY A 21 -12.27 -10.16 15.24
C GLY A 21 -12.98 -9.55 14.04
N ALA A 22 -12.70 -10.07 12.84
CA ALA A 22 -13.44 -9.73 11.65
C ALA A 22 -13.69 -10.99 10.81
N VAL A 23 -14.85 -11.03 10.16
CA VAL A 23 -15.19 -12.07 9.19
C VAL A 23 -15.79 -11.43 7.94
N VAL A 24 -15.36 -11.91 6.78
CA VAL A 24 -15.84 -11.45 5.48
C VAL A 24 -16.60 -12.56 4.80
N TYR A 25 -17.82 -12.27 4.40
CA TYR A 25 -18.71 -13.18 3.66
C TYR A 25 -18.90 -12.68 2.23
N GLY A 26 -18.92 -13.61 1.29
CA GLY A 26 -19.31 -13.37 -0.09
C GLY A 26 -20.83 -13.20 -0.27
N GLU A 27 -21.27 -12.96 -1.50
CA GLU A 27 -22.69 -12.77 -1.83
C GLU A 27 -23.54 -14.04 -1.58
N GLY A 28 -22.94 -15.23 -1.68
CA GLY A 28 -23.57 -16.51 -1.36
C GLY A 28 -23.58 -16.86 0.12
N GLY A 29 -23.01 -16.03 0.99
CA GLY A 29 -22.89 -16.29 2.43
C GLY A 29 -21.70 -17.17 2.81
N GLU A 30 -20.85 -17.54 1.85
CA GLU A 30 -19.60 -18.26 2.10
C GLU A 30 -18.59 -17.40 2.85
N THR A 31 -17.82 -17.99 3.75
CA THR A 31 -16.74 -17.30 4.46
C THR A 31 -15.54 -17.14 3.54
N LEU A 32 -15.15 -15.90 3.26
CA LEU A 32 -14.01 -15.55 2.43
C LEU A 32 -12.74 -15.27 3.24
N ALA A 33 -12.89 -14.69 4.43
CA ALA A 33 -11.77 -14.45 5.34
C ALA A 33 -12.26 -14.41 6.81
N GLU A 34 -11.40 -14.87 7.72
CA GLU A 34 -11.54 -14.72 9.17
C GLU A 34 -10.26 -14.13 9.73
N ILE A 35 -10.33 -13.10 10.55
CA ILE A 35 -9.18 -12.40 11.11
C ILE A 35 -9.28 -12.35 12.63
N VAL A 36 -8.22 -12.80 13.29
CA VAL A 36 -8.03 -12.74 14.75
C VAL A 36 -6.85 -11.80 15.02
N TYR A 37 -7.10 -10.63 15.64
CA TYR A 37 -6.08 -9.60 15.83
C TYR A 37 -5.95 -9.20 17.31
N VAL A 38 -4.74 -9.36 17.87
CA VAL A 38 -4.37 -8.82 19.19
C VAL A 38 -4.14 -7.33 19.07
N VAL A 39 -4.92 -6.53 19.81
CA VAL A 39 -4.83 -5.06 19.78
C VAL A 39 -3.74 -4.55 20.73
N GLY A 40 -3.59 -5.19 21.88
CA GLY A 40 -2.58 -4.82 22.87
C GLY A 40 -2.95 -5.21 24.30
N SER A 41 -2.01 -4.96 25.23
CA SER A 41 -2.19 -5.27 26.65
C SER A 41 -2.94 -4.17 27.44
N LYS A 42 -3.08 -2.97 26.86
CA LYS A 42 -3.69 -1.81 27.53
C LYS A 42 -4.49 -0.95 26.54
N SER A 43 -5.58 -1.50 26.05
CA SER A 43 -6.48 -0.81 25.12
C SER A 43 -7.92 -0.78 25.65
N SER A 44 -8.68 0.23 25.22
CA SER A 44 -10.11 0.31 25.55
C SER A 44 -10.93 -0.53 24.58
N ASN A 45 -12.14 -0.90 25.02
CA ASN A 45 -13.11 -1.63 24.18
C ASN A 45 -13.37 -0.90 22.85
N ASN A 46 -13.60 0.40 22.90
CA ASN A 46 -13.88 1.19 21.70
C ASN A 46 -12.71 1.23 20.69
N VAL A 47 -11.47 1.22 21.18
CA VAL A 47 -10.26 1.12 20.35
C VAL A 47 -10.21 -0.26 19.67
N ALA A 48 -10.52 -1.33 20.42
CA ALA A 48 -10.57 -2.68 19.86
C ALA A 48 -11.65 -2.82 18.77
N GLU A 49 -12.82 -2.21 18.97
CA GLU A 49 -13.89 -2.14 17.96
C GLU A 49 -13.43 -1.49 16.65
N TYR A 50 -12.71 -0.36 16.74
CA TYR A 50 -12.13 0.28 15.57
C TYR A 50 -11.07 -0.58 14.88
N HIS A 51 -10.29 -1.36 15.62
CA HIS A 51 -9.34 -2.30 15.05
C HIS A 51 -10.05 -3.44 14.30
N GLY A 52 -11.17 -3.95 14.83
CA GLY A 52 -12.01 -4.91 14.12
C GLY A 52 -12.51 -4.37 12.78
N LEU A 53 -13.04 -3.13 12.80
CA LEU A 53 -13.47 -2.45 11.57
C LEU A 53 -12.32 -2.32 10.56
N LEU A 54 -11.13 -1.89 10.99
CA LEU A 54 -9.96 -1.75 10.12
C LEU A 54 -9.56 -3.06 9.48
N ARG A 55 -9.43 -4.13 10.29
CA ARG A 55 -9.06 -5.46 9.78
C ARG A 55 -10.09 -6.01 8.80
N GLY A 56 -11.38 -5.81 9.06
CA GLY A 56 -12.44 -6.22 8.15
C GLY A 56 -12.43 -5.46 6.82
N LEU A 57 -12.19 -4.15 6.84
CA LEU A 57 -12.07 -3.35 5.61
C LEU A 57 -10.80 -3.70 4.82
N GLU A 58 -9.68 -3.97 5.50
CA GLU A 58 -8.44 -4.41 4.85
C GLU A 58 -8.63 -5.77 4.15
N ALA A 59 -9.23 -6.75 4.84
CA ALA A 59 -9.52 -8.05 4.24
C ALA A 59 -10.51 -7.94 3.06
N ALA A 60 -11.54 -7.10 3.17
CA ALA A 60 -12.45 -6.84 2.05
C ALA A 60 -11.71 -6.23 0.84
N ALA A 61 -10.77 -5.32 1.09
CA ALA A 61 -9.94 -4.73 0.04
C ALA A 61 -8.99 -5.76 -0.60
N GLU A 62 -8.40 -6.66 0.21
CA GLU A 62 -7.55 -7.75 -0.26
C GLU A 62 -8.30 -8.74 -1.15
N LEU A 63 -9.55 -9.04 -0.82
CA LEU A 63 -10.44 -9.88 -1.61
C LEU A 63 -10.94 -9.20 -2.90
N GLY A 64 -10.64 -7.92 -3.11
CA GLY A 64 -11.07 -7.19 -4.30
C GLY A 64 -12.53 -6.75 -4.27
N ALA A 65 -13.12 -6.62 -3.09
CA ALA A 65 -14.47 -6.09 -2.97
C ALA A 65 -14.57 -4.68 -3.54
N THR A 66 -15.70 -4.38 -4.14
CA THR A 66 -16.06 -3.04 -4.63
C THR A 66 -17.17 -2.42 -3.81
N GLU A 67 -18.07 -3.25 -3.26
CA GLU A 67 -19.09 -2.84 -2.32
C GLU A 67 -18.93 -3.61 -1.01
N VAL A 68 -18.99 -2.90 0.12
CA VAL A 68 -18.81 -3.48 1.45
C VAL A 68 -19.98 -3.08 2.35
N ALA A 69 -20.67 -4.08 2.88
CA ALA A 69 -21.70 -3.91 3.91
C ALA A 69 -21.11 -4.29 5.27
N VAL A 70 -20.73 -3.30 6.09
CA VAL A 70 -20.19 -3.52 7.42
C VAL A 70 -21.30 -3.62 8.46
N SER A 71 -21.28 -4.68 9.25
CA SER A 71 -22.19 -4.93 10.38
C SER A 71 -21.40 -5.02 11.68
N MET A 72 -21.80 -4.26 12.69
CA MET A 72 -21.16 -4.21 14.02
C MET A 72 -22.21 -4.11 15.13
N ASP A 73 -21.91 -4.64 16.29
CA ASP A 73 -22.72 -4.44 17.50
C ASP A 73 -22.26 -3.23 18.35
N SER A 74 -21.18 -2.58 17.96
CA SER A 74 -20.77 -1.28 18.49
C SER A 74 -21.58 -0.13 17.88
N LYS A 75 -22.66 0.28 18.54
CA LYS A 75 -23.47 1.41 18.09
C LYS A 75 -22.64 2.69 17.99
N LEU A 76 -21.68 2.88 18.90
CA LEU A 76 -20.78 4.06 18.91
C LEU A 76 -19.99 4.14 17.61
N VAL A 77 -19.30 3.08 17.21
CA VAL A 77 -18.46 3.08 15.99
C VAL A 77 -19.34 3.27 14.75
N VAL A 78 -20.47 2.56 14.66
CA VAL A 78 -21.41 2.71 13.54
C VAL A 78 -21.91 4.14 13.38
N GLU A 79 -22.34 4.80 14.47
CA GLU A 79 -22.83 6.18 14.43
C GLU A 79 -21.72 7.19 14.09
N GLN A 80 -20.49 6.92 14.54
CA GLN A 80 -19.33 7.74 14.23
C GLN A 80 -18.89 7.59 12.76
N MET A 81 -18.90 6.38 12.22
CA MET A 81 -18.55 6.15 10.82
C MET A 81 -19.59 6.68 9.86
N ASN A 82 -20.86 6.66 10.24
CA ASN A 82 -21.96 7.31 9.49
C ASN A 82 -21.97 8.86 9.64
N GLY A 83 -21.05 9.43 10.44
CA GLY A 83 -20.96 10.88 10.63
C GLY A 83 -22.03 11.49 11.55
N ARG A 84 -22.86 10.67 12.21
CA ARG A 84 -23.92 11.14 13.10
C ARG A 84 -23.41 11.51 14.50
N TRP A 85 -22.34 10.88 14.98
CA TRP A 85 -21.72 11.18 16.27
C TRP A 85 -20.29 11.69 16.12
N LYS A 86 -19.93 12.67 16.95
CA LYS A 86 -18.55 13.21 17.00
C LYS A 86 -17.61 12.23 17.71
N ILE A 87 -16.41 12.10 17.18
CA ILE A 87 -15.32 11.31 17.80
C ILE A 87 -14.50 12.25 18.67
N LYS A 88 -14.54 12.04 19.97
CA LYS A 88 -13.84 12.93 20.96
C LYS A 88 -12.46 12.40 21.34
N HIS A 89 -12.29 11.07 21.40
CA HIS A 89 -11.04 10.44 21.86
C HIS A 89 -9.97 10.46 20.76
N PRO A 90 -8.73 10.95 21.02
CA PRO A 90 -7.69 11.09 19.98
C PRO A 90 -7.35 9.79 19.25
N ASP A 91 -7.21 8.66 19.98
CA ASP A 91 -6.87 7.38 19.36
C ASP A 91 -8.01 6.88 18.44
N MET A 92 -9.26 7.06 18.87
CA MET A 92 -10.41 6.73 18.03
C MET A 92 -10.49 7.64 16.79
N GLN A 93 -10.11 8.92 16.91
CA GLN A 93 -10.03 9.83 15.74
C GLN A 93 -9.04 9.31 14.70
N LYS A 94 -7.84 8.90 15.14
CA LYS A 94 -6.81 8.32 14.25
C LYS A 94 -7.31 7.07 13.55
N LEU A 95 -7.94 6.15 14.29
CA LEU A 95 -8.48 4.91 13.73
C LEU A 95 -9.65 5.17 12.77
N ALA A 96 -10.53 6.10 13.09
CA ALA A 96 -11.63 6.49 12.21
C ALA A 96 -11.15 7.14 10.90
N VAL A 97 -10.09 7.94 10.95
CA VAL A 97 -9.45 8.49 9.73
C VAL A 97 -8.91 7.35 8.86
N LYS A 98 -8.22 6.37 9.46
CA LYS A 98 -7.73 5.18 8.74
C LYS A 98 -8.89 4.38 8.12
N ALA A 99 -9.95 4.14 8.89
CA ALA A 99 -11.12 3.41 8.40
C ALA A 99 -11.83 4.14 7.24
N ARG A 100 -11.98 5.47 7.32
CA ARG A 100 -12.54 6.28 6.24
C ARG A 100 -11.66 6.28 4.99
N LYS A 101 -10.34 6.29 5.16
CA LYS A 101 -9.38 6.19 4.04
C LYS A 101 -9.52 4.85 3.33
N LEU A 102 -9.62 3.74 4.07
CA LEU A 102 -9.88 2.42 3.50
C LEU A 102 -11.24 2.36 2.81
N ALA A 103 -12.28 2.90 3.46
CA ALA A 103 -13.63 2.96 2.92
C ALA A 103 -13.71 3.74 1.60
N GLY A 104 -12.92 4.81 1.45
CA GLY A 104 -12.82 5.58 0.21
C GLY A 104 -12.20 4.81 -0.97
N GLY A 105 -11.63 3.64 -0.75
CA GLY A 105 -11.11 2.74 -1.79
C GLY A 105 -12.17 1.82 -2.42
N PHE A 106 -13.40 1.78 -1.87
CA PHE A 106 -14.51 1.00 -2.40
C PHE A 106 -15.51 1.92 -3.14
N ASP A 107 -16.28 1.35 -4.04
CA ASP A 107 -17.35 2.08 -4.74
C ASP A 107 -18.47 2.47 -3.75
N ARG A 108 -18.73 1.59 -2.77
CA ARG A 108 -19.73 1.81 -1.73
C ARG A 108 -19.39 1.09 -0.43
N VAL A 109 -19.49 1.81 0.70
CA VAL A 109 -19.44 1.21 2.04
C VAL A 109 -20.66 1.65 2.83
N THR A 110 -21.29 0.70 3.53
CA THR A 110 -22.40 0.97 4.44
C THR A 110 -22.06 0.45 5.83
N TYR A 111 -22.49 1.17 6.88
CA TYR A 111 -22.28 0.77 8.27
C TYR A 111 -23.62 0.58 8.95
N THR A 112 -23.88 -0.63 9.44
CA THR A 112 -25.15 -1.02 10.05
C THR A 112 -24.90 -1.57 11.45
N TRP A 113 -25.66 -1.08 12.42
CA TRP A 113 -25.67 -1.67 13.74
C TRP A 113 -26.51 -2.96 13.75
N VAL A 114 -25.99 -4.01 14.36
CA VAL A 114 -26.68 -5.28 14.58
C VAL A 114 -26.66 -5.67 16.05
N PRO A 115 -27.68 -6.36 16.56
CA PRO A 115 -27.62 -6.92 17.90
C PRO A 115 -26.48 -7.95 18.01
N ARG A 116 -25.82 -8.04 19.19
CA ARG A 116 -24.70 -8.97 19.46
C ARG A 116 -25.03 -10.42 19.06
N ALA A 117 -26.29 -10.84 19.23
CA ALA A 117 -26.75 -12.16 18.81
C ALA A 117 -26.58 -12.44 17.31
N LYS A 118 -26.50 -11.39 16.48
CA LYS A 118 -26.23 -11.48 15.02
C LYS A 118 -24.76 -11.26 14.66
N ASN A 119 -23.88 -11.01 15.64
CA ASN A 119 -22.44 -10.78 15.47
C ASN A 119 -21.56 -11.88 16.09
N LYS A 120 -22.13 -13.06 16.35
CA LYS A 120 -21.51 -14.14 17.13
C LYS A 120 -20.14 -14.57 16.62
N LYS A 121 -19.96 -14.65 15.29
CA LYS A 121 -18.68 -15.10 14.70
C LYS A 121 -17.57 -14.10 14.93
N ALA A 122 -17.82 -12.80 14.75
CA ALA A 122 -16.84 -11.76 15.04
C ALA A 122 -16.54 -11.67 16.55
N ASP A 123 -17.53 -11.83 17.42
CA ASP A 123 -17.37 -11.92 18.88
C ASP A 123 -16.48 -13.12 19.28
N GLU A 124 -16.67 -14.30 18.67
CA GLU A 124 -15.80 -15.48 18.86
C GLU A 124 -14.34 -15.15 18.49
N LEU A 125 -14.12 -14.54 17.33
CA LEU A 125 -12.78 -14.18 16.86
C LEU A 125 -12.11 -13.11 17.76
N SER A 126 -12.86 -12.12 18.25
CA SER A 126 -12.36 -11.11 19.18
C SER A 126 -11.97 -11.72 20.54
N ASN A 127 -12.75 -12.68 21.05
CA ASN A 127 -12.41 -13.43 22.26
C ASN A 127 -11.15 -14.29 22.06
N LYS A 128 -11.02 -14.98 20.93
CA LYS A 128 -9.84 -15.74 20.55
C LYS A 128 -8.59 -14.87 20.48
N ALA A 129 -8.71 -13.62 19.99
CA ALA A 129 -7.63 -12.64 19.98
C ALA A 129 -7.19 -12.23 21.40
N MET A 130 -8.15 -12.03 22.30
CA MET A 130 -7.83 -11.72 23.71
C MET A 130 -7.20 -12.89 24.44
N ASP A 131 -7.56 -14.14 24.12
CA ASP A 131 -6.97 -15.36 24.67
C ASP A 131 -5.51 -15.54 24.17
N ALA A 132 -5.25 -15.19 22.92
CA ALA A 132 -3.94 -15.27 22.30
C ALA A 132 -2.99 -14.11 22.69
N ALA A 133 -3.49 -13.07 23.34
CA ALA A 133 -2.69 -11.98 23.83
C ALA A 133 -1.74 -12.50 24.93
N THR A 134 -0.46 -12.62 24.60
CA THR A 134 0.58 -12.97 25.55
C THR A 134 0.85 -11.81 26.52
N LYS A 135 1.58 -12.04 27.60
CA LYS A 135 1.88 -11.01 28.62
C LYS A 135 2.57 -9.75 28.07
N ASP A 136 3.19 -9.83 26.90
CA ASP A 136 3.83 -8.70 26.20
C ASP A 136 2.84 -7.78 25.49
N GLY A 137 1.63 -8.29 25.19
CA GLY A 137 0.54 -7.52 24.57
C GLY A 137 0.90 -6.89 23.22
N THR A 138 1.84 -7.48 22.48
CA THR A 138 2.28 -6.94 21.17
C THR A 138 1.16 -7.08 20.14
N PRO A 139 0.76 -5.98 19.46
CA PRO A 139 -0.24 -6.04 18.39
C PRO A 139 0.20 -6.98 17.26
N ARG A 140 -0.66 -7.95 16.90
CA ARG A 140 -0.38 -8.90 15.81
C ARG A 140 -1.63 -9.61 15.33
N ILE A 141 -1.61 -10.04 14.07
CA ILE A 141 -2.57 -11.02 13.56
C ILE A 141 -2.17 -12.40 14.13
N VAL A 142 -3.10 -13.07 14.80
CA VAL A 142 -2.87 -14.40 15.39
C VAL A 142 -3.31 -15.51 14.44
N GLU A 143 -4.38 -15.26 13.71
CA GLU A 143 -4.96 -16.20 12.76
C GLU A 143 -5.61 -15.42 11.62
N GLU A 144 -5.26 -15.78 10.41
CA GLU A 144 -5.87 -15.29 9.19
C GLU A 144 -6.15 -16.51 8.30
N ALA A 145 -7.40 -16.90 8.23
CA ALA A 145 -7.84 -17.96 7.34
C ALA A 145 -8.40 -17.33 6.06
N SER A 146 -7.59 -17.28 5.01
CA SER A 146 -8.08 -17.04 3.66
C SER A 146 -8.04 -18.35 2.88
N LEU A 147 -9.11 -18.68 2.16
CA LEU A 147 -9.24 -19.94 1.40
C LEU A 147 -8.37 -19.98 0.12
N HIS A 148 -7.25 -19.23 0.08
CA HIS A 148 -6.24 -19.34 -0.97
C HIS A 148 -4.85 -19.38 -0.35
N SER A 149 -4.29 -20.58 -0.31
CA SER A 149 -3.05 -20.96 0.38
C SER A 149 -1.78 -20.75 -0.44
N GLY A 150 -0.75 -20.18 0.22
CA GLY A 150 0.66 -20.27 -0.13
C GLY A 150 1.50 -20.00 1.14
N PRO A 151 2.61 -20.72 1.40
CA PRO A 151 3.22 -20.82 2.73
C PRO A 151 4.14 -19.65 3.11
N PRO A 152 4.38 -19.42 4.42
CA PRO A 152 5.12 -18.25 4.92
C PRO A 152 6.62 -18.51 5.07
N ALA A 153 7.41 -17.47 4.80
CA ALA A 153 8.84 -17.43 5.08
C ALA A 153 9.12 -16.67 6.40
N ARG A 154 10.07 -17.21 7.14
CA ARG A 154 10.45 -16.89 8.52
C ARG A 154 11.36 -15.66 8.60
N ALA A 155 11.06 -14.74 9.51
CA ALA A 155 11.85 -13.53 9.76
C ALA A 155 12.91 -13.74 10.85
N THR A 156 14.09 -13.14 10.66
CA THR A 156 15.09 -12.91 11.71
C THR A 156 15.32 -11.43 11.88
N ALA A 157 15.11 -10.94 13.10
CA ALA A 157 15.24 -9.55 13.47
C ALA A 157 16.68 -9.16 13.82
N LYS A 158 17.09 -7.93 13.50
CA LYS A 158 18.24 -7.25 14.09
C LYS A 158 17.90 -5.80 14.44
N ALA A 159 18.44 -5.35 15.55
CA ALA A 159 18.08 -4.20 16.36
C ALA A 159 18.36 -2.80 15.74
N PRO A 160 17.76 -1.72 16.29
CA PRO A 160 17.73 -0.39 15.70
C PRO A 160 18.98 0.45 15.97
N ASN A 161 19.36 1.27 14.99
CA ASN A 161 20.37 2.31 15.15
C ASN A 161 19.68 3.64 15.47
N ASP A 162 19.98 4.19 16.66
CA ASP A 162 19.61 5.53 17.06
C ASP A 162 20.36 6.58 16.24
N ARG A 163 19.67 7.26 15.34
CA ARG A 163 20.07 8.57 14.82
C ARG A 163 18.87 9.50 14.85
N ALA A 164 18.89 10.44 15.79
CA ALA A 164 17.95 11.53 15.88
C ALA A 164 17.95 12.35 14.60
N ALA A 165 16.80 12.41 13.90
CA ALA A 165 16.60 13.25 12.74
C ALA A 165 16.54 14.73 13.15
N ALA A 166 17.47 15.54 12.62
CA ALA A 166 17.41 16.99 12.72
C ALA A 166 16.11 17.51 12.10
N GLY A 167 15.30 18.20 12.88
CA GLY A 167 13.99 18.70 12.48
C GLY A 167 14.07 19.67 11.30
N HIS A 168 13.26 19.42 10.28
CA HIS A 168 13.06 20.31 9.15
C HIS A 168 12.04 21.40 9.49
N PRO A 169 12.21 22.66 9.02
CA PRO A 169 11.21 23.73 9.22
C PRO A 169 9.82 23.41 8.66
N GLY A 170 9.72 22.49 7.69
CA GLY A 170 8.45 21.98 7.16
C GLY A 170 7.74 20.94 8.06
N ALA A 171 8.44 20.36 9.03
CA ALA A 171 7.86 19.39 9.97
C ALA A 171 6.81 20.00 10.90
N LEU A 172 6.85 21.30 11.12
CA LEU A 172 5.85 22.02 11.93
C LEU A 172 4.45 22.07 11.30
N VAL A 173 4.35 21.84 9.99
CA VAL A 173 3.08 21.87 9.25
C VAL A 173 2.50 20.46 9.07
N TYR A 174 3.36 19.41 9.06
CA TYR A 174 2.98 18.05 8.65
C TYR A 174 3.25 16.96 9.69
N GLY A 175 3.90 17.24 10.81
CA GLY A 175 4.25 16.24 11.80
C GLY A 175 3.86 16.64 13.22
N ASN A 176 3.13 15.79 13.92
CA ASN A 176 3.18 15.77 15.38
C ASN A 176 4.61 15.35 15.77
N GLY A 177 5.35 16.17 16.49
CA GLY A 177 6.78 16.05 16.75
C GLY A 177 7.24 14.73 17.39
N GLY A 178 7.22 13.66 16.62
CA GLY A 178 7.61 12.31 17.04
C GLY A 178 7.34 11.23 15.99
N ALA A 179 6.66 11.54 14.88
CA ALA A 179 6.37 10.54 13.84
C ALA A 179 7.63 10.21 13.02
N THR A 180 7.96 8.94 12.91
CA THR A 180 9.09 8.43 12.12
C THR A 180 8.81 8.60 10.63
N ARG A 181 9.68 9.35 9.92
CA ARG A 181 9.59 9.52 8.48
C ARG A 181 10.32 8.40 7.75
N THR A 182 9.66 7.68 6.86
CA THR A 182 10.29 6.81 5.87
C THR A 182 10.15 7.45 4.49
N ARG A 183 11.29 7.71 3.81
CA ARG A 183 11.31 8.34 2.50
C ARG A 183 11.42 7.30 1.40
N PHE A 184 10.58 7.43 0.40
CA PHE A 184 10.65 6.67 -0.85
C PHE A 184 11.08 7.59 -1.99
N ILE A 185 12.26 7.34 -2.54
CA ILE A 185 12.72 7.91 -3.80
C ILE A 185 12.34 6.89 -4.87
N LEU A 186 11.52 7.29 -5.83
CA LEU A 186 10.93 6.42 -6.84
C LEU A 186 11.58 6.74 -8.18
N LEU A 187 12.33 5.80 -8.75
CA LEU A 187 12.99 5.91 -10.03
C LEU A 187 12.28 5.00 -11.05
N ARG A 188 11.76 5.58 -12.14
CA ARG A 188 11.28 4.81 -13.26
C ARG A 188 12.46 4.29 -14.08
N HIS A 189 12.37 3.06 -14.60
CA HIS A 189 13.41 2.51 -15.48
C HIS A 189 13.66 3.36 -16.73
N GLY A 190 14.86 3.26 -17.32
CA GLY A 190 15.23 3.88 -18.57
C GLY A 190 14.52 3.30 -19.79
N GLN A 191 14.78 3.84 -20.98
CA GLN A 191 14.14 3.42 -22.23
C GLN A 191 14.43 1.95 -22.58
N THR A 192 13.40 1.26 -23.07
CA THR A 192 13.45 -0.05 -23.73
C THR A 192 12.96 0.06 -25.15
N ALA A 193 13.16 -0.95 -26.00
CA ALA A 193 12.58 -0.98 -27.34
C ALA A 193 11.04 -0.81 -27.31
N HIS A 194 10.36 -1.51 -26.41
CA HIS A 194 8.90 -1.38 -26.24
C HIS A 194 8.47 0.05 -25.87
N SER A 195 9.18 0.70 -24.95
CA SER A 195 8.82 2.07 -24.56
C SER A 195 9.13 3.11 -25.64
N ALA A 196 10.14 2.87 -26.48
CA ALA A 196 10.44 3.71 -27.65
C ALA A 196 9.33 3.63 -28.71
N GLU A 197 8.69 2.49 -28.84
CA GLU A 197 7.57 2.24 -29.76
C GLU A 197 6.18 2.44 -29.10
N HIS A 198 6.12 2.96 -27.85
CA HIS A 198 4.89 3.15 -27.09
C HIS A 198 4.05 1.86 -26.91
N ARG A 199 4.71 0.70 -26.85
CA ARG A 199 4.08 -0.61 -26.63
C ARG A 199 3.83 -0.84 -25.13
N LEU A 200 2.70 -1.44 -24.82
CA LEU A 200 2.36 -1.89 -23.46
C LEU A 200 3.32 -3.01 -23.06
N SER A 201 4.06 -2.81 -21.98
CA SER A 201 5.12 -3.72 -21.54
C SER A 201 4.99 -3.94 -20.04
N GLY A 202 4.26 -4.97 -19.67
CA GLY A 202 4.04 -5.40 -18.28
C GLY A 202 4.94 -6.58 -17.95
N THR A 203 4.54 -7.79 -18.31
CA THR A 203 5.28 -9.03 -18.02
C THR A 203 6.42 -9.31 -18.98
N SER A 204 6.39 -8.75 -20.18
CA SER A 204 7.54 -8.76 -21.08
C SER A 204 8.77 -8.17 -20.42
N ASN A 205 9.94 -8.71 -20.76
CA ASN A 205 11.16 -8.40 -20.07
C ASN A 205 12.27 -7.83 -20.98
N PRO A 206 11.98 -6.75 -21.76
CA PRO A 206 12.99 -6.12 -22.60
C PRO A 206 14.05 -5.45 -21.73
N GLU A 207 15.30 -5.52 -22.22
CA GLU A 207 16.42 -4.78 -21.66
C GLU A 207 16.36 -3.29 -21.99
N LEU A 208 17.19 -2.50 -21.34
CA LEU A 208 17.40 -1.11 -21.68
C LEU A 208 18.06 -0.97 -23.06
N THR A 209 17.60 0.01 -23.84
CA THR A 209 18.35 0.47 -25.02
C THR A 209 19.63 1.19 -24.59
N GLU A 210 20.49 1.54 -25.52
CA GLU A 210 21.65 2.36 -25.24
C GLU A 210 21.28 3.73 -24.65
N LEU A 211 20.22 4.35 -25.20
CA LEU A 211 19.65 5.58 -24.63
C LEU A 211 19.11 5.33 -23.20
N GLY A 212 18.45 4.20 -22.98
CA GLY A 212 17.95 3.83 -21.64
C GLY A 212 19.06 3.66 -20.61
N ARG A 213 20.19 3.06 -21.00
CA ARG A 213 21.39 2.97 -20.15
C ARG A 213 22.02 4.35 -19.87
N ALA A 214 22.03 5.24 -20.86
CA ALA A 214 22.48 6.62 -20.67
C ALA A 214 21.55 7.39 -19.72
N GLN A 215 20.22 7.23 -19.85
CA GLN A 215 19.23 7.80 -18.94
C GLN A 215 19.42 7.30 -17.51
N ALA A 216 19.62 5.99 -17.32
CA ALA A 216 19.88 5.39 -16.01
C ALA A 216 21.13 5.99 -15.34
N ARG A 217 22.24 6.13 -16.08
CA ARG A 217 23.46 6.77 -15.55
C ARG A 217 23.26 8.24 -15.17
N ARG A 218 22.51 9.02 -15.95
CA ARG A 218 22.20 10.42 -15.61
C ARG A 218 21.35 10.51 -14.34
N ALA A 219 20.32 9.67 -14.23
CA ALA A 219 19.51 9.59 -13.02
C ALA A 219 20.34 9.17 -11.80
N ALA A 220 21.26 8.22 -11.95
CA ALA A 220 22.18 7.81 -10.90
C ALA A 220 23.07 8.98 -10.40
N GLY A 221 23.60 9.81 -11.31
CA GLY A 221 24.33 11.02 -10.94
C GLY A 221 23.47 12.04 -10.18
N ALA A 222 22.22 12.24 -10.60
CA ALA A 222 21.28 13.09 -9.88
C ALA A 222 20.94 12.56 -8.48
N LEU A 223 20.78 11.24 -8.33
CA LEU A 223 20.55 10.61 -7.03
C LEU A 223 21.74 10.76 -6.09
N THR A 224 22.97 10.68 -6.61
CA THR A 224 24.20 10.95 -5.83
C THR A 224 24.23 12.40 -5.34
N ALA A 225 23.90 13.38 -6.19
CA ALA A 225 23.81 14.77 -5.79
C ALA A 225 22.69 15.00 -4.75
N LEU A 226 21.52 14.39 -4.96
CA LEU A 226 20.39 14.46 -4.04
C LEU A 226 20.74 13.91 -2.66
N ALA A 227 21.48 12.79 -2.59
CA ALA A 227 21.90 12.16 -1.34
C ALA A 227 22.89 13.02 -0.53
N GLN A 228 23.58 13.95 -1.16
CA GLN A 228 24.50 14.91 -0.51
C GLN A 228 23.77 16.14 0.05
N GLU A 229 22.54 16.41 -0.36
CA GLU A 229 21.78 17.51 0.17
C GLU A 229 21.29 17.21 1.59
N SER A 230 21.54 18.13 2.53
CA SER A 230 21.20 17.98 3.95
C SER A 230 19.71 17.69 4.20
N GLN A 231 18.84 18.20 3.32
CA GLN A 231 17.39 18.00 3.42
C GLN A 231 16.91 16.60 2.97
N PHE A 232 17.71 15.89 2.17
CA PHE A 232 17.39 14.54 1.71
C PHE A 232 18.10 13.48 2.55
N GLY A 233 19.38 13.70 2.83
CA GLY A 233 20.25 12.76 3.51
C GLY A 233 20.62 11.56 2.64
N PRO A 234 21.43 10.63 3.17
CA PRO A 234 21.88 9.46 2.43
C PRO A 234 20.70 8.55 2.04
N ILE A 235 20.87 7.83 0.94
CA ILE A 235 20.02 6.70 0.58
C ILE A 235 20.50 5.48 1.39
N ASP A 236 19.62 4.87 2.15
CA ASP A 236 19.96 3.77 3.07
C ASP A 236 19.79 2.39 2.44
N ALA A 237 18.96 2.29 1.40
CA ALA A 237 18.69 1.02 0.72
C ALA A 237 18.19 1.24 -0.71
N ILE A 238 18.46 0.25 -1.56
CA ILE A 238 17.92 0.16 -2.91
C ILE A 238 17.06 -1.10 -3.02
N VAL A 239 15.85 -0.95 -3.58
CA VAL A 239 14.92 -2.03 -3.86
C VAL A 239 14.47 -1.90 -5.32
N ALA A 240 14.59 -2.97 -6.10
CA ALA A 240 14.21 -2.95 -7.51
C ALA A 240 13.08 -3.93 -7.82
N SER A 241 12.28 -3.60 -8.84
CA SER A 241 11.43 -4.57 -9.51
C SER A 241 12.28 -5.68 -10.13
N PRO A 242 11.80 -6.94 -10.21
CA PRO A 242 12.58 -8.05 -10.77
C PRO A 242 12.82 -7.98 -12.28
N GLN A 243 12.15 -7.06 -12.98
CA GLN A 243 12.22 -6.97 -14.43
C GLN A 243 13.54 -6.34 -14.91
N ALA A 244 14.15 -6.90 -15.98
CA ALA A 244 15.51 -6.56 -16.45
C ALA A 244 15.75 -5.05 -16.58
N ARG A 245 14.82 -4.32 -17.18
CA ARG A 245 14.91 -2.87 -17.34
C ARG A 245 15.03 -2.10 -16.01
N ALA A 246 14.34 -2.59 -14.97
CA ALA A 246 14.43 -1.99 -13.63
C ALA A 246 15.70 -2.43 -12.91
N GLN A 247 16.11 -3.70 -13.07
CA GLN A 247 17.38 -4.21 -12.53
C GLN A 247 18.57 -3.44 -13.11
N GLN A 248 18.66 -3.32 -14.43
CA GLN A 248 19.74 -2.58 -15.10
C GLN A 248 19.77 -1.07 -14.74
N THR A 249 18.59 -0.48 -14.47
CA THR A 249 18.52 0.90 -13.96
C THR A 249 18.98 0.98 -12.50
N ALA A 250 18.65 -0.02 -11.70
CA ALA A 250 19.07 -0.12 -10.29
C ALA A 250 20.58 -0.39 -10.16
N GLU A 251 21.16 -1.21 -11.03
CA GLU A 251 22.60 -1.43 -11.12
C GLU A 251 23.35 -0.11 -11.32
N ALA A 252 22.94 0.71 -12.29
CA ALA A 252 23.55 2.01 -12.51
C ALA A 252 23.44 2.95 -11.29
N ALA A 253 22.33 2.88 -10.56
CA ALA A 253 22.15 3.66 -9.33
C ALA A 253 23.00 3.10 -8.17
N ALA A 254 23.08 1.76 -8.03
CA ALA A 254 23.87 1.10 -7.00
C ALA A 254 25.37 1.42 -7.17
N ASP A 255 25.88 1.31 -8.39
CA ASP A 255 27.29 1.64 -8.73
C ASP A 255 27.62 3.10 -8.34
N ALA A 256 26.76 4.04 -8.70
CA ALA A 256 27.01 5.46 -8.44
C ALA A 256 26.87 5.85 -6.95
N LEU A 257 26.03 5.14 -6.21
CA LEU A 257 25.78 5.36 -4.78
C LEU A 257 26.67 4.52 -3.87
N GLY A 258 27.50 3.62 -4.43
CA GLY A 258 28.42 2.76 -3.69
C GLY A 258 27.75 1.60 -2.94
N PHE A 259 26.71 1.02 -3.52
CA PHE A 259 26.05 -0.19 -2.99
C PHE A 259 26.59 -1.44 -3.70
N ASP A 260 27.08 -2.41 -2.95
CA ASP A 260 27.53 -3.70 -3.50
C ASP A 260 26.37 -4.59 -3.95
N ALA A 261 25.17 -4.38 -3.41
CA ALA A 261 23.98 -5.18 -3.72
C ALA A 261 22.70 -4.39 -3.41
N PHE A 262 21.60 -4.80 -4.04
CA PHE A 262 20.25 -4.30 -3.76
C PHE A 262 19.23 -5.42 -3.71
N ALA A 263 18.10 -5.17 -3.05
CA ALA A 263 17.03 -6.13 -2.90
C ALA A 263 16.07 -6.11 -4.10
N THR A 264 15.48 -7.26 -4.40
CA THR A 264 14.42 -7.39 -5.41
C THR A 264 13.07 -7.59 -4.71
N ASN A 265 12.01 -6.92 -5.22
CA ASN A 265 10.67 -7.01 -4.65
C ASN A 265 9.60 -7.10 -5.75
N ASP A 266 8.92 -8.26 -5.80
CA ASP A 266 7.85 -8.56 -6.76
C ASP A 266 6.66 -7.60 -6.66
N GLY A 267 6.43 -7.00 -5.50
CA GLY A 267 5.36 -6.04 -5.30
C GLY A 267 5.49 -4.77 -6.15
N PHE A 268 6.68 -4.49 -6.69
CA PHE A 268 6.95 -3.34 -7.54
C PHE A 268 7.06 -3.66 -9.05
N ARG A 269 6.67 -4.86 -9.49
CA ARG A 269 6.56 -5.19 -10.92
C ARG A 269 5.56 -4.28 -11.62
N GLU A 270 5.73 -4.09 -12.94
CA GLU A 270 4.74 -3.39 -13.76
C GLU A 270 3.41 -4.16 -13.77
N ILE A 271 2.34 -3.49 -14.15
CA ILE A 271 1.03 -4.11 -14.35
C ILE A 271 1.12 -5.19 -15.41
N ASN A 272 0.46 -6.32 -15.20
CA ASN A 272 0.31 -7.34 -16.23
C ASN A 272 -0.74 -6.87 -17.25
N PHE A 273 -0.31 -6.56 -18.47
CA PHE A 273 -1.20 -6.15 -19.56
C PHE A 273 -1.90 -7.33 -20.27
N GLY A 274 -1.62 -8.58 -19.88
CA GLY A 274 -2.29 -9.75 -20.44
C GLY A 274 -2.21 -9.78 -21.96
N ASP A 275 -3.37 -9.86 -22.65
CA ASP A 275 -3.45 -9.93 -24.11
C ASP A 275 -3.11 -8.62 -24.83
N PHE A 276 -2.97 -7.51 -24.09
CA PHE A 276 -2.50 -6.25 -24.65
C PHE A 276 -0.97 -6.13 -24.64
N GLU A 277 -0.25 -7.10 -24.08
CA GLU A 277 1.20 -7.12 -23.99
C GLU A 277 1.85 -7.01 -25.38
N GLY A 278 2.82 -6.09 -25.53
CA GLY A 278 3.53 -5.86 -26.79
C GLY A 278 2.77 -5.05 -27.84
N LEU A 279 1.50 -4.72 -27.62
CA LEU A 279 0.70 -3.88 -28.52
C LEU A 279 0.84 -2.40 -28.13
N THR A 280 0.72 -1.51 -29.11
CA THR A 280 0.43 -0.10 -28.84
C THR A 280 -1.02 0.04 -28.35
N ARG A 281 -1.38 1.20 -27.77
CA ARG A 281 -2.78 1.44 -27.33
C ARG A 281 -3.77 1.37 -28.50
N ASP A 282 -3.38 1.84 -29.69
CA ASP A 282 -4.24 1.82 -30.88
C ASP A 282 -4.38 0.41 -31.45
N GLU A 283 -3.30 -0.38 -31.50
CA GLU A 283 -3.34 -1.79 -31.86
C GLU A 283 -4.23 -2.59 -30.88
N ALA A 284 -4.08 -2.35 -29.56
CA ALA A 284 -4.90 -3.02 -28.54
C ALA A 284 -6.38 -2.65 -28.69
N ARG A 285 -6.69 -1.36 -28.90
CA ARG A 285 -8.06 -0.87 -29.13
C ARG A 285 -8.67 -1.47 -30.38
N GLY A 286 -7.89 -1.58 -31.47
CA GLY A 286 -8.35 -2.17 -32.72
C GLY A 286 -8.60 -3.67 -32.63
N LYS A 287 -7.75 -4.39 -31.88
CA LYS A 287 -7.83 -5.86 -31.74
C LYS A 287 -8.83 -6.31 -30.68
N PHE A 288 -9.02 -5.52 -29.60
CA PHE A 288 -9.86 -5.83 -28.44
C PHE A 288 -10.74 -4.63 -28.09
N PRO A 289 -11.64 -4.16 -28.95
CA PRO A 289 -12.33 -2.88 -28.79
C PRO A 289 -13.20 -2.81 -27.53
N GLN A 290 -13.88 -3.89 -27.18
CA GLN A 290 -14.74 -3.94 -26.00
C GLN A 290 -13.90 -4.00 -24.71
N GLU A 291 -12.99 -4.96 -24.61
CA GLU A 291 -12.15 -5.19 -23.42
C GLU A 291 -11.23 -3.99 -23.15
N PHE A 292 -10.71 -3.37 -24.21
CA PHE A 292 -9.89 -2.17 -24.09
C PHE A 292 -10.72 -0.98 -23.58
N GLY A 293 -11.93 -0.79 -24.11
CA GLY A 293 -12.87 0.25 -23.62
C GLY A 293 -13.25 0.05 -22.15
N GLU A 294 -13.56 -1.18 -21.74
CA GLU A 294 -13.86 -1.50 -20.34
C GLU A 294 -12.66 -1.24 -19.41
N TRP A 295 -11.46 -1.63 -19.84
CA TRP A 295 -10.22 -1.39 -19.10
C TRP A 295 -9.89 0.10 -18.94
N GLU A 296 -10.07 0.90 -19.99
CA GLU A 296 -9.88 2.36 -19.91
C GLU A 296 -10.92 3.03 -19.00
N ALA A 297 -12.15 2.53 -18.99
CA ALA A 297 -13.24 3.12 -18.24
C ALA A 297 -13.17 2.87 -16.73
N SER A 298 -12.54 1.77 -16.29
CA SER A 298 -12.58 1.35 -14.88
C SER A 298 -11.26 0.79 -14.37
N VAL A 299 -10.85 1.25 -13.19
CA VAL A 299 -9.65 0.74 -12.50
C VAL A 299 -9.80 -0.70 -11.99
N SER A 300 -11.04 -1.20 -11.86
CA SER A 300 -11.33 -2.57 -11.45
C SER A 300 -11.31 -3.57 -12.62
N LYS A 301 -11.41 -3.08 -13.85
CA LYS A 301 -11.32 -3.92 -15.04
C LYS A 301 -9.88 -4.23 -15.40
N ALA A 302 -9.62 -5.47 -15.77
CA ALA A 302 -8.32 -5.95 -16.21
C ALA A 302 -8.32 -6.21 -17.72
N PRO A 303 -7.18 -6.09 -18.39
CA PRO A 303 -7.02 -6.70 -19.72
C PRO A 303 -7.31 -8.20 -19.65
N PRO A 304 -7.75 -8.85 -20.74
CA PRO A 304 -7.89 -10.30 -20.76
C PRO A 304 -6.59 -10.98 -20.30
N ARG A 305 -6.66 -11.89 -19.33
CA ARG A 305 -5.52 -12.57 -18.69
C ARG A 305 -4.50 -11.64 -18.01
N GLY A 306 -4.87 -10.39 -17.76
CA GLY A 306 -4.02 -9.36 -17.16
C GLY A 306 -4.40 -9.00 -15.72
N GLU A 307 -3.85 -7.89 -15.25
CA GLU A 307 -4.06 -7.33 -13.91
C GLU A 307 -4.82 -6.01 -13.99
N SER A 308 -5.78 -5.79 -13.10
CA SER A 308 -6.44 -4.50 -13.00
C SER A 308 -5.58 -3.48 -12.23
N LEU A 309 -5.80 -2.17 -12.48
CA LEU A 309 -5.15 -1.11 -11.71
C LEU A 309 -5.44 -1.21 -10.20
N ALA A 310 -6.63 -1.68 -9.83
CA ALA A 310 -6.99 -1.92 -8.44
C ALA A 310 -6.17 -3.06 -7.81
N ALA A 311 -5.94 -4.16 -8.54
CA ALA A 311 -5.11 -5.27 -8.09
C ALA A 311 -3.63 -4.85 -7.94
N LEU A 312 -3.09 -4.15 -8.94
CA LEU A 312 -1.77 -3.54 -8.88
C LEU A 312 -1.64 -2.63 -7.65
N HIS A 313 -2.59 -1.74 -7.44
CA HIS A 313 -2.54 -0.80 -6.31
C HIS A 313 -2.48 -1.52 -4.97
N ARG A 314 -3.25 -2.60 -4.79
CA ARG A 314 -3.22 -3.42 -3.57
C ARG A 314 -1.85 -4.05 -3.32
N ARG A 315 -1.24 -4.72 -4.34
CA ARG A 315 0.08 -5.34 -4.15
C ARG A 315 1.19 -4.33 -3.90
N VAL A 316 1.16 -3.18 -4.59
CA VAL A 316 2.13 -2.09 -4.36
C VAL A 316 1.95 -1.48 -2.97
N THR A 317 0.72 -1.30 -2.52
CA THR A 317 0.43 -0.80 -1.15
C THR A 317 0.99 -1.75 -0.10
N ARG A 318 0.77 -3.05 -0.26
CA ARG A 318 1.32 -4.08 0.65
C ARG A 318 2.85 -4.05 0.66
N ALA A 319 3.48 -4.00 -0.51
CA ALA A 319 4.94 -3.94 -0.63
C ALA A 319 5.52 -2.66 0.02
N ARG A 320 4.89 -1.50 -0.21
CA ARG A 320 5.29 -0.24 0.39
C ARG A 320 5.13 -0.24 1.91
N LEU A 321 4.00 -0.71 2.44
CA LEU A 321 3.76 -0.81 3.88
C LEU A 321 4.78 -1.71 4.56
N LYS A 322 5.05 -2.87 3.98
CA LYS A 322 6.07 -3.80 4.49
C LYS A 322 7.46 -3.15 4.52
N LEU A 323 7.88 -2.48 3.45
CA LEU A 323 9.15 -1.76 3.43
C LEU A 323 9.19 -0.61 4.43
N GLN A 324 8.09 0.12 4.63
CA GLN A 324 8.01 1.18 5.63
C GLN A 324 8.17 0.65 7.05
N GLU A 325 7.61 -0.52 7.34
CA GLU A 325 7.75 -1.19 8.64
C GLU A 325 9.18 -1.71 8.86
N GLU A 326 9.73 -2.45 7.88
CA GLU A 326 11.05 -3.07 7.97
C GLU A 326 12.20 -2.04 7.99
N ARG A 327 11.96 -0.84 7.42
CA ARG A 327 12.96 0.21 7.21
C ARG A 327 12.49 1.57 7.72
N ALA A 328 11.80 1.57 8.84
CA ALA A 328 11.31 2.79 9.47
C ALA A 328 12.44 3.80 9.69
N GLY A 329 12.22 5.05 9.33
CA GLY A 329 13.20 6.14 9.49
C GLY A 329 14.21 6.26 8.34
N GLN A 330 14.26 5.32 7.42
CA GLN A 330 15.22 5.27 6.32
C GLN A 330 14.75 6.01 5.05
N THR A 331 15.70 6.30 4.17
CA THR A 331 15.49 6.73 2.78
C THR A 331 15.74 5.55 1.85
N ILE A 332 14.71 5.13 1.13
CA ILE A 332 14.72 3.94 0.27
C ILE A 332 14.58 4.37 -1.19
N LEU A 333 15.53 4.00 -2.03
CA LEU A 333 15.39 4.09 -3.48
C LEU A 333 14.62 2.88 -4.00
N VAL A 334 13.48 3.12 -4.64
CA VAL A 334 12.69 2.08 -5.31
C VAL A 334 12.75 2.26 -6.82
N VAL A 335 13.40 1.32 -7.51
CA VAL A 335 13.50 1.33 -8.97
C VAL A 335 12.39 0.47 -9.56
N SER A 336 11.49 1.08 -10.31
CA SER A 336 10.26 0.43 -10.74
C SER A 336 9.74 0.98 -12.09
N HIS A 337 8.43 0.98 -12.27
CA HIS A 337 7.74 1.26 -13.52
C HIS A 337 6.65 2.32 -13.32
N MET A 338 6.01 2.72 -14.41
CA MET A 338 5.03 3.80 -14.40
C MET A 338 3.87 3.54 -13.43
N MET A 339 3.20 2.39 -13.53
CA MET A 339 1.98 2.17 -12.74
C MET A 339 2.25 1.90 -11.25
N PRO A 340 3.26 1.15 -10.84
CA PRO A 340 3.63 1.04 -9.43
C PRO A 340 4.02 2.38 -8.80
N ILE A 341 4.80 3.21 -9.50
CA ILE A 341 5.19 4.54 -8.99
C ILE A 341 3.97 5.44 -8.82
N LYS A 342 3.06 5.48 -9.81
CA LYS A 342 1.77 6.20 -9.69
C LYS A 342 0.95 5.71 -8.49
N SER A 343 1.00 4.40 -8.21
CA SER A 343 0.33 3.82 -7.04
C SER A 343 0.92 4.34 -5.71
N VAL A 344 2.25 4.48 -5.60
CA VAL A 344 2.89 5.06 -4.41
C VAL A 344 2.57 6.56 -4.29
N ILE A 345 2.63 7.31 -5.38
CA ILE A 345 2.24 8.73 -5.41
C ILE A 345 0.79 8.90 -4.96
N ARG A 346 -0.14 8.08 -5.49
CA ARG A 346 -1.54 8.05 -5.07
C ARG A 346 -1.67 7.89 -3.55
N GLN A 347 -0.92 6.98 -2.96
CA GLN A 347 -0.91 6.74 -1.51
C GLN A 347 -0.41 7.96 -0.74
N GLY A 348 0.69 8.57 -1.22
CA GLY A 348 1.26 9.79 -0.63
C GLY A 348 0.30 10.98 -0.66
N LEU A 349 -0.47 11.14 -1.73
CA LEU A 349 -1.49 12.18 -1.87
C LEU A 349 -2.78 11.88 -1.09
N GLY A 350 -2.99 10.64 -0.63
CA GLY A 350 -4.29 10.21 -0.11
C GLY A 350 -5.42 10.32 -1.12
N ALA A 351 -5.10 10.22 -2.42
CA ALA A 351 -6.00 10.56 -3.52
C ALA A 351 -6.74 9.33 -4.07
N GLY A 352 -7.79 9.60 -4.84
CA GLY A 352 -8.56 8.60 -5.58
C GLY A 352 -7.79 7.99 -6.76
N ALA A 353 -8.45 7.09 -7.49
CA ALA A 353 -7.87 6.39 -8.63
C ALA A 353 -7.53 7.32 -9.82
N GLU A 354 -8.06 8.52 -9.83
CA GLU A 354 -7.84 9.53 -10.89
C GLU A 354 -6.34 9.86 -11.08
N VAL A 355 -5.52 9.69 -10.05
CA VAL A 355 -4.06 9.88 -10.13
C VAL A 355 -3.44 9.04 -11.26
N PHE A 356 -3.95 7.83 -11.52
CA PHE A 356 -3.45 6.99 -12.63
C PHE A 356 -3.64 7.62 -14.01
N LYS A 357 -4.68 8.43 -14.19
CA LYS A 357 -4.99 9.11 -15.46
C LYS A 357 -4.33 10.48 -15.57
N HIS A 358 -4.23 11.19 -14.44
CA HIS A 358 -3.82 12.61 -14.41
C HIS A 358 -2.35 12.83 -14.04
N THR A 359 -1.55 11.77 -13.89
CA THR A 359 -0.10 11.87 -13.74
C THR A 359 0.61 11.23 -14.91
N TYR A 360 1.71 11.82 -15.34
CA TYR A 360 2.64 11.22 -16.29
C TYR A 360 4.00 11.08 -15.63
N LEU A 361 4.74 10.04 -15.99
CA LEU A 361 6.08 9.79 -15.49
C LEU A 361 6.98 9.46 -16.67
N ASP A 362 7.99 10.28 -16.91
CA ASP A 362 8.98 10.06 -17.95
C ASP A 362 9.93 8.90 -17.61
N LEU A 363 10.61 8.38 -18.62
CA LEU A 363 11.63 7.34 -18.44
C LEU A 363 12.79 7.90 -17.60
N ALA A 364 13.28 7.12 -16.66
CA ALA A 364 14.29 7.48 -15.67
C ALA A 364 13.96 8.75 -14.86
N SER A 365 12.67 9.12 -14.75
CA SER A 365 12.23 10.20 -13.88
C SER A 365 12.30 9.81 -12.41
N VAL A 366 12.53 10.81 -11.55
CA VAL A 366 12.59 10.70 -10.10
C VAL A 366 11.35 11.33 -9.48
N SER A 367 10.75 10.63 -8.52
CA SER A 367 9.68 11.16 -7.67
C SER A 367 10.01 10.88 -6.21
N VAL A 368 9.57 11.73 -5.28
CA VAL A 368 9.88 11.60 -3.86
C VAL A 368 8.63 11.70 -3.03
N VAL A 369 8.40 10.69 -2.18
CA VAL A 369 7.27 10.62 -1.26
C VAL A 369 7.78 10.25 0.13
N ASP A 370 7.46 11.09 1.11
CA ASP A 370 7.70 10.82 2.52
C ASP A 370 6.45 10.18 3.13
N PHE A 371 6.60 9.06 3.83
CA PHE A 371 5.53 8.44 4.59
C PHE A 371 5.83 8.54 6.08
N TYR A 372 4.82 8.91 6.81
CA TYR A 372 4.75 8.89 8.26
C TYR A 372 3.76 7.81 8.69
N ASP A 373 3.57 7.57 9.98
CA ASP A 373 2.71 6.48 10.45
C ASP A 373 1.28 6.54 9.89
N ASP A 374 0.72 7.75 9.72
CA ASP A 374 -0.68 7.97 9.41
C ASP A 374 -0.94 8.77 8.11
N PHE A 375 0.10 9.32 7.47
CA PHE A 375 -0.06 10.10 6.24
C PHE A 375 1.19 10.09 5.35
N GLY A 376 1.01 10.51 4.09
CA GLY A 376 2.10 10.71 3.14
C GLY A 376 2.22 12.17 2.71
N VAL A 377 3.42 12.56 2.30
CA VAL A 377 3.73 13.88 1.72
C VAL A 377 4.46 13.67 0.40
N VAL A 378 3.87 14.08 -0.71
CA VAL A 378 4.52 14.07 -2.02
C VAL A 378 5.37 15.32 -2.15
N ARG A 379 6.68 15.13 -2.28
CA ARG A 379 7.66 16.24 -2.38
C ARG A 379 7.98 16.62 -3.80
N CYS A 380 8.05 15.61 -4.68
CA CYS A 380 8.40 15.79 -6.07
C CYS A 380 7.71 14.71 -6.91
N VAL A 381 7.29 15.05 -8.11
CA VAL A 381 6.75 14.10 -9.09
C VAL A 381 7.39 14.36 -10.43
N ASN A 382 7.91 13.29 -11.06
CA ASN A 382 8.42 13.32 -12.44
C ASN A 382 9.55 14.33 -12.67
N ASP A 383 10.52 14.40 -11.77
CA ASP A 383 11.72 15.21 -12.02
C ASP A 383 12.60 14.54 -13.09
N VAL A 384 12.91 15.30 -14.13
CA VAL A 384 13.76 14.92 -15.27
C VAL A 384 14.84 15.95 -15.55
N ALA A 385 15.15 16.83 -14.59
CA ALA A 385 16.16 17.89 -14.77
C ALA A 385 17.53 17.35 -15.19
N HIS A 386 17.85 16.13 -14.76
CA HIS A 386 19.09 15.42 -15.11
C HIS A 386 19.17 14.91 -16.57
N HIS A 387 18.11 15.07 -17.35
CA HIS A 387 18.12 14.72 -18.79
C HIS A 387 18.51 15.90 -19.68
N ARG A 388 18.59 17.10 -19.13
CA ARG A 388 18.96 18.33 -19.83
C ARG A 388 20.46 18.49 -20.02
#